data_7f00427280184e36f74be91305ef3692
#
_entry.id   7f00427280184e36f74be91305ef3692
#
_cell.length_a   1.000
_cell.length_b   1.000
_cell.length_c   1.000
_cell.angle_alpha   90.00
_cell.angle_beta   90.00
_cell.angle_gamma   90.00
#
_symmetry.space_group_name_H-M   'P 1'
#
loop_
_entity.id
_entity.type
_entity.pdbx_description
1 polymer ?
#
loop_
_entity_poly.entity_id
_entity_poly.type
_entity_poly.pdbx_seq_one_letter_code
_entity_poly.pdbx_strand_id
1 'polypeptide(L)'
;MPAVTLDRVVVEGLISSGFEPVREAFADNFTERGELGGACCVYHRGEKVVDLWGGIRNKQTGEPWEADTMVLVYSATKGLAAMTLAVAHSRGWLDYEERIAHYWPEFAQQGKDEITVRQLLAHQAGLFALDEPIDRSLVSDLDRLAVVLARQRPAWEPGTRQAYHAITLGFYEGELLRRIDPRHRTLGQFFQEEIATPLDPDVYIRLPERVPNSRLALIARPRPLDMLLGFPLRFTVEAMNPRSRIVRALRGSELAHDEAHVYARNLEVPSGGAVGTARAIARAYSVFASGGYELGLRPETLNLLAAPAVPPARGFYDECLKGSVRFSLGFMKSSPTWPFGSPDSFGAPGSGGSLGFADPAMGVGYAYVTSQMGTTLTGDPRDVALREALYSVIGR
;
A
#
# COMPACT_ATOMS: atom_id res chain seq x y z
N MET A 1 -27.68 -18.15 4.55
CA MET A 1 -27.57 -17.53 5.87
C MET A 1 -28.29 -16.18 5.79
N PRO A 2 -29.12 -15.78 6.77
CA PRO A 2 -29.80 -14.49 6.72
C PRO A 2 -28.77 -13.35 6.72
N ALA A 3 -29.05 -12.29 5.95
CA ALA A 3 -28.29 -11.07 5.97
C ALA A 3 -28.34 -10.50 7.40
N VAL A 4 -27.17 -10.21 7.97
CA VAL A 4 -27.08 -9.44 9.23
C VAL A 4 -27.46 -8.01 8.85
N THR A 5 -28.70 -7.62 9.15
CA THR A 5 -29.15 -6.23 9.01
C THR A 5 -28.64 -5.51 10.25
N LEU A 6 -27.67 -4.62 10.07
CA LEU A 6 -27.16 -3.74 11.12
C LEU A 6 -28.17 -2.59 11.26
N ASP A 7 -29.16 -2.70 12.13
CA ASP A 7 -30.22 -1.71 12.33
C ASP A 7 -29.76 -0.34 12.86
N ARG A 8 -28.54 -0.22 13.35
CA ARG A 8 -27.78 1.04 13.58
C ARG A 8 -26.31 0.70 13.80
N VAL A 9 -25.44 1.07 12.86
CA VAL A 9 -24.00 1.03 13.12
C VAL A 9 -23.63 2.21 14.00
N VAL A 10 -23.01 1.93 15.13
CA VAL A 10 -22.41 2.97 15.97
C VAL A 10 -21.08 3.36 15.36
N VAL A 11 -20.94 4.61 14.93
CA VAL A 11 -19.68 5.22 14.52
C VAL A 11 -19.05 5.86 15.76
N GLU A 12 -17.91 5.32 16.14
CA GLU A 12 -17.13 5.76 17.29
C GLU A 12 -15.92 6.60 16.85
N GLY A 13 -15.28 7.28 17.82
CA GLY A 13 -14.03 7.98 17.60
C GLY A 13 -14.12 9.49 17.72
N LEU A 14 -13.09 10.16 17.19
CA LEU A 14 -12.89 11.61 17.29
C LEU A 14 -13.20 12.28 15.94
N ILE A 15 -13.88 13.41 16.00
CA ILE A 15 -14.06 14.33 14.90
C ILE A 15 -13.84 15.76 15.41
N SER A 16 -12.96 16.51 14.75
CA SER A 16 -12.77 17.94 15.04
C SER A 16 -13.88 18.77 14.42
N SER A 17 -14.19 19.91 15.06
CA SER A 17 -15.19 20.85 14.54
C SER A 17 -14.90 21.25 13.09
N GLY A 18 -15.93 21.21 12.25
CA GLY A 18 -15.86 21.47 10.80
C GLY A 18 -15.63 20.25 9.94
N PHE A 19 -15.24 19.10 10.52
CA PHE A 19 -15.02 17.84 9.78
C PHE A 19 -16.22 16.88 9.86
N GLU A 20 -17.35 17.30 10.39
CA GLU A 20 -18.58 16.51 10.52
C GLU A 20 -19.01 15.83 9.20
N PRO A 21 -18.86 16.44 8.01
CA PRO A 21 -19.18 15.77 6.75
C PRO A 21 -18.41 14.45 6.51
N VAL A 22 -17.19 14.33 7.04
CA VAL A 22 -16.42 13.07 6.94
C VAL A 22 -17.05 11.98 7.80
N ARG A 23 -17.58 12.33 9.01
CA ARG A 23 -18.30 11.39 9.86
C ARG A 23 -19.61 10.92 9.21
N GLU A 24 -20.34 11.84 8.59
CA GLU A 24 -21.58 11.54 7.85
C GLU A 24 -21.27 10.55 6.70
N ALA A 25 -20.28 10.88 5.86
CA ALA A 25 -19.86 10.01 4.76
C ALA A 25 -19.39 8.62 5.25
N PHE A 26 -18.73 8.56 6.42
CA PHE A 26 -18.32 7.29 7.03
C PHE A 26 -19.52 6.47 7.53
N ALA A 27 -20.51 7.11 8.13
CA ALA A 27 -21.75 6.44 8.55
C ALA A 27 -22.55 5.91 7.34
N ASP A 28 -22.65 6.71 6.27
CA ASP A 28 -23.32 6.33 5.03
C ASP A 28 -22.65 5.14 4.31
N ASN A 29 -21.35 4.90 4.57
CA ASN A 29 -20.71 3.71 4.02
C ASN A 29 -21.34 2.41 4.51
N PHE A 30 -21.85 2.38 5.74
CA PHE A 30 -22.51 1.21 6.31
C PHE A 30 -23.93 1.03 5.80
N THR A 31 -24.66 2.12 5.61
CA THR A 31 -26.09 2.09 5.20
C THR A 31 -26.26 2.02 3.69
N GLU A 32 -25.37 2.64 2.91
CA GLU A 32 -25.54 2.85 1.49
C GLU A 32 -24.52 2.13 0.61
N ARG A 33 -23.27 1.94 1.12
CA ARG A 33 -22.13 1.45 0.30
C ARG A 33 -21.63 0.08 0.73
N GLY A 34 -22.37 -0.61 1.60
CA GLY A 34 -22.10 -2.01 1.96
C GLY A 34 -20.84 -2.23 2.78
N GLU A 35 -20.41 -1.24 3.56
CA GLU A 35 -19.34 -1.42 4.54
C GLU A 35 -19.75 -2.41 5.62
N LEU A 36 -18.83 -3.29 6.01
CA LEU A 36 -19.01 -4.25 7.08
C LEU A 36 -18.38 -3.77 8.38
N GLY A 37 -17.15 -3.32 8.29
CA GLY A 37 -16.38 -2.75 9.37
C GLY A 37 -15.13 -2.08 8.81
N GLY A 38 -14.78 -0.94 9.39
CA GLY A 38 -13.65 -0.15 8.90
C GLY A 38 -13.26 0.97 9.83
N ALA A 39 -12.19 1.66 9.45
CA ALA A 39 -11.70 2.85 10.13
C ALA A 39 -11.18 3.88 9.13
N CYS A 40 -11.35 5.16 9.47
CA CYS A 40 -10.82 6.30 8.73
C CYS A 40 -10.08 7.24 9.68
N CYS A 41 -8.84 7.60 9.34
CA CYS A 41 -8.09 8.59 10.10
C CYS A 41 -7.50 9.65 9.17
N VAL A 42 -7.58 10.91 9.60
CA VAL A 42 -7.05 12.07 8.89
C VAL A 42 -6.23 12.92 9.83
N TYR A 43 -5.05 13.26 9.40
CA TYR A 43 -4.25 14.34 9.93
C TYR A 43 -4.29 15.52 8.94
N HIS A 44 -4.53 16.73 9.44
CA HIS A 44 -4.47 17.95 8.65
C HIS A 44 -3.48 18.92 9.31
N ARG A 45 -2.44 19.31 8.58
CA ARG A 45 -1.36 20.17 9.06
C ARG A 45 -0.70 19.68 10.37
N GLY A 46 -0.53 18.35 10.46
CA GLY A 46 0.06 17.65 11.60
C GLY A 46 -0.92 17.34 12.75
N GLU A 47 -2.12 17.88 12.74
CA GLU A 47 -3.15 17.67 13.76
C GLU A 47 -4.09 16.53 13.36
N LYS A 48 -4.42 15.63 14.29
CA LYS A 48 -5.40 14.56 14.05
C LYS A 48 -6.82 15.12 14.12
N VAL A 49 -7.47 15.26 12.98
CA VAL A 49 -8.81 15.90 12.87
C VAL A 49 -9.94 14.89 12.71
N VAL A 50 -9.64 13.67 12.23
CA VAL A 50 -10.60 12.56 12.09
C VAL A 50 -9.93 11.28 12.60
N ASP A 51 -10.63 10.51 13.41
CA ASP A 51 -10.21 9.17 13.87
C ASP A 51 -11.48 8.37 14.18
N LEU A 52 -12.04 7.74 13.17
CA LEU A 52 -13.33 7.07 13.20
C LEU A 52 -13.19 5.59 12.95
N TRP A 53 -14.00 4.78 13.62
CA TRP A 53 -14.16 3.35 13.38
C TRP A 53 -15.60 2.91 13.64
N GLY A 54 -15.97 1.74 13.12
CA GLY A 54 -17.30 1.19 13.32
C GLY A 54 -17.53 -0.11 12.59
N GLY A 55 -18.71 -0.70 12.84
CA GLY A 55 -19.11 -1.98 12.26
C GLY A 55 -18.48 -3.17 12.95
N ILE A 56 -18.23 -4.25 12.21
CA ILE A 56 -17.73 -5.51 12.75
C ILE A 56 -16.41 -5.92 12.10
N ARG A 57 -15.48 -6.44 12.89
CA ARG A 57 -14.18 -6.95 12.44
C ARG A 57 -14.22 -8.39 11.95
N ASN A 58 -15.29 -9.13 12.31
CA ASN A 58 -15.45 -10.53 11.94
C ASN A 58 -16.91 -10.81 11.59
N LYS A 59 -17.19 -11.07 10.31
CA LYS A 59 -18.52 -11.35 9.79
C LYS A 59 -19.13 -12.65 10.32
N GLN A 60 -18.29 -13.60 10.73
CA GLN A 60 -18.77 -14.93 11.19
C GLN A 60 -19.23 -14.89 12.63
N THR A 61 -18.54 -14.14 13.48
CA THR A 61 -18.79 -14.06 14.93
C THR A 61 -19.62 -12.85 15.33
N GLY A 62 -19.68 -11.80 14.49
CA GLY A 62 -20.31 -10.52 14.80
C GLY A 62 -19.50 -9.66 15.75
N GLU A 63 -18.24 -9.97 15.98
CA GLU A 63 -17.37 -9.20 16.86
C GLU A 63 -17.19 -7.76 16.35
N PRO A 64 -17.35 -6.73 17.23
CA PRO A 64 -17.29 -5.35 16.83
C PRO A 64 -15.87 -4.92 16.38
N TRP A 65 -15.81 -3.90 15.56
CA TRP A 65 -14.56 -3.18 15.25
C TRP A 65 -14.23 -2.25 16.41
N GLU A 66 -13.05 -2.42 16.99
CA GLU A 66 -12.57 -1.63 18.13
C GLU A 66 -11.51 -0.59 17.65
N ALA A 67 -11.21 0.37 18.52
CA ALA A 67 -10.24 1.44 18.23
C ALA A 67 -8.85 0.94 17.83
N ASP A 68 -8.45 -0.24 18.30
CA ASP A 68 -7.16 -0.88 18.05
C ASP A 68 -7.23 -2.04 17.05
N THR A 69 -8.35 -2.21 16.37
CA THR A 69 -8.52 -3.25 15.35
C THR A 69 -7.61 -2.95 14.16
N MET A 70 -6.81 -3.95 13.80
CA MET A 70 -5.91 -3.94 12.64
C MET A 70 -6.44 -4.82 11.53
N VAL A 71 -6.11 -4.49 10.30
CA VAL A 71 -6.49 -5.28 9.13
C VAL A 71 -5.35 -5.34 8.11
N LEU A 72 -5.32 -6.40 7.31
CA LEU A 72 -4.42 -6.52 6.16
C LEU A 72 -4.80 -5.46 5.10
N VAL A 73 -3.83 -4.63 4.72
CA VAL A 73 -4.09 -3.50 3.81
C VAL A 73 -3.62 -3.76 2.37
N TYR A 74 -3.24 -5.00 2.05
CA TYR A 74 -2.77 -5.40 0.72
C TYR A 74 -1.76 -4.40 0.13
N SER A 75 -1.96 -3.96 -1.10
CA SER A 75 -1.00 -3.09 -1.80
C SER A 75 -0.80 -1.71 -1.18
N ALA A 76 -1.64 -1.28 -0.21
CA ALA A 76 -1.32 -0.09 0.58
C ALA A 76 0.03 -0.26 1.36
N THR A 77 0.48 -1.50 1.55
CA THR A 77 1.81 -1.84 2.04
C THR A 77 2.95 -1.18 1.25
N LYS A 78 2.80 -1.04 -0.08
CA LYS A 78 3.86 -0.47 -0.94
C LYS A 78 4.24 0.95 -0.52
N GLY A 79 3.25 1.76 -0.16
CA GLY A 79 3.54 3.10 0.34
C GLY A 79 4.34 3.09 1.64
N LEU A 80 4.03 2.15 2.55
CA LEU A 80 4.78 1.97 3.79
C LEU A 80 6.21 1.47 3.50
N ALA A 81 6.36 0.56 2.55
CA ALA A 81 7.67 0.09 2.10
C ALA A 81 8.48 1.22 1.45
N ALA A 82 7.87 2.01 0.58
CA ALA A 82 8.52 3.15 -0.06
C ALA A 82 8.99 4.22 0.94
N MET A 83 8.28 4.42 2.06
CA MET A 83 8.71 5.30 3.14
C MET A 83 10.08 4.92 3.70
N THR A 84 10.42 3.62 3.77
CA THR A 84 11.73 3.17 4.25
C THR A 84 12.86 3.63 3.35
N LEU A 85 12.66 3.56 2.03
CA LEU A 85 13.64 4.04 1.06
C LEU A 85 13.74 5.56 1.03
N ALA A 86 12.63 6.28 1.31
CA ALA A 86 12.65 7.74 1.46
C ALA A 86 13.46 8.16 2.69
N VAL A 87 13.36 7.45 3.81
CA VAL A 87 14.20 7.66 4.99
C VAL A 87 15.67 7.36 4.65
N ALA A 88 15.96 6.25 3.96
CA ALA A 88 17.31 5.90 3.54
C ALA A 88 17.91 6.97 2.58
N HIS A 89 17.12 7.48 1.64
CA HIS A 89 17.52 8.60 0.77
C HIS A 89 17.82 9.87 1.56
N SER A 90 16.97 10.21 2.54
CA SER A 90 17.20 11.36 3.42
C SER A 90 18.48 11.23 4.26
N ARG A 91 18.90 10.01 4.58
CA ARG A 91 20.16 9.71 5.29
C ARG A 91 21.37 9.68 4.36
N GLY A 92 21.18 9.83 3.05
CA GLY A 92 22.25 9.76 2.04
C GLY A 92 22.75 8.34 1.76
N TRP A 93 22.00 7.31 2.14
CA TRP A 93 22.35 5.90 1.88
C TRP A 93 21.93 5.46 0.49
N LEU A 94 20.99 6.15 -0.12
CA LEU A 94 20.39 5.85 -1.41
C LEU A 94 20.28 7.11 -2.26
N ASP A 95 20.61 7.00 -3.55
CA ASP A 95 20.26 7.97 -4.58
C ASP A 95 19.27 7.31 -5.56
N TYR A 96 18.15 7.95 -5.83
CA TYR A 96 17.13 7.43 -6.74
C TYR A 96 17.59 7.38 -8.19
N GLU A 97 18.56 8.22 -8.59
CA GLU A 97 19.11 8.24 -9.94
C GLU A 97 20.28 7.25 -10.12
N GLU A 98 20.82 6.71 -9.02
CA GLU A 98 21.91 5.75 -9.09
C GLU A 98 21.40 4.38 -9.57
N ARG A 99 22.28 3.62 -10.19
CA ARG A 99 22.00 2.24 -10.64
C ARG A 99 21.87 1.32 -9.43
N ILE A 100 20.92 0.38 -9.50
CA ILE A 100 20.77 -0.66 -8.48
C ILE A 100 22.05 -1.47 -8.32
N ALA A 101 22.75 -1.73 -9.43
CA ALA A 101 24.01 -2.47 -9.46
C ALA A 101 25.12 -1.82 -8.63
N HIS A 102 25.07 -0.51 -8.35
CA HIS A 102 25.99 0.17 -7.44
C HIS A 102 25.85 -0.35 -5.99
N TYR A 103 24.62 -0.56 -5.55
CA TYR A 103 24.33 -1.05 -4.19
C TYR A 103 24.27 -2.58 -4.12
N TRP A 104 23.95 -3.21 -5.25
CA TRP A 104 23.74 -4.64 -5.39
C TRP A 104 24.42 -5.16 -6.66
N PRO A 105 25.76 -5.42 -6.63
CA PRO A 105 26.53 -5.79 -7.82
C PRO A 105 25.99 -7.03 -8.54
N GLU A 106 25.48 -8.04 -7.81
CA GLU A 106 24.95 -9.27 -8.37
C GLU A 106 23.65 -9.05 -9.19
N PHE A 107 23.00 -7.91 -9.00
CA PHE A 107 21.84 -7.50 -9.81
C PHE A 107 22.21 -7.19 -11.26
N ALA A 108 23.49 -6.81 -11.54
CA ALA A 108 24.01 -6.45 -12.87
C ALA A 108 24.15 -7.66 -13.78
N GLN A 109 23.07 -8.38 -14.03
CA GLN A 109 23.02 -9.51 -14.95
C GLN A 109 21.71 -9.50 -15.73
N GLN A 110 21.64 -10.24 -16.84
CA GLN A 110 20.47 -10.32 -17.70
C GLN A 110 20.02 -8.96 -18.30
N GLY A 111 20.95 -8.03 -18.51
CA GLY A 111 20.66 -6.69 -19.06
C GLY A 111 20.05 -5.72 -18.04
N LYS A 112 20.38 -5.89 -16.74
CA LYS A 112 19.87 -5.03 -15.64
C LYS A 112 20.90 -4.03 -15.11
N ASP A 113 22.11 -4.01 -15.67
CA ASP A 113 23.24 -3.20 -15.22
C ASP A 113 22.96 -1.68 -15.19
N GLU A 114 22.11 -1.19 -16.07
CA GLU A 114 21.75 0.23 -16.16
C GLU A 114 20.41 0.60 -15.48
N ILE A 115 19.71 -0.36 -14.85
CA ILE A 115 18.44 -0.06 -14.16
C ILE A 115 18.71 0.84 -12.95
N THR A 116 18.10 2.03 -12.94
CA THR A 116 18.16 2.93 -11.79
C THR A 116 17.17 2.53 -10.72
N VAL A 117 17.41 2.99 -9.47
CA VAL A 117 16.46 2.83 -8.37
C VAL A 117 15.12 3.44 -8.73
N ARG A 118 15.08 4.64 -9.33
CA ARG A 118 13.84 5.28 -9.81
C ARG A 118 13.06 4.39 -10.77
N GLN A 119 13.71 3.77 -11.75
CA GLN A 119 13.04 2.91 -12.74
C GLN A 119 12.41 1.69 -12.08
N LEU A 120 13.09 1.07 -11.13
CA LEU A 120 12.54 -0.06 -10.37
C LEU A 120 11.31 0.38 -9.58
N LEU A 121 11.42 1.45 -8.79
CA LEU A 121 10.37 1.97 -7.92
C LEU A 121 9.18 2.57 -8.70
N ALA A 122 9.38 2.93 -9.98
CA ALA A 122 8.32 3.36 -10.89
C ALA A 122 7.73 2.20 -11.71
N HIS A 123 8.00 0.93 -11.36
CA HIS A 123 7.52 -0.25 -12.08
C HIS A 123 7.98 -0.35 -13.55
N GLN A 124 9.12 0.27 -13.89
CA GLN A 124 9.63 0.36 -15.26
C GLN A 124 10.72 -0.69 -15.57
N ALA A 125 11.12 -1.47 -14.57
CA ALA A 125 12.21 -2.45 -14.71
C ALA A 125 11.84 -3.73 -15.48
N GLY A 126 10.54 -3.99 -15.74
CA GLY A 126 10.10 -5.23 -16.40
C GLY A 126 10.20 -6.47 -15.52
N LEU A 127 10.34 -6.32 -14.20
CA LEU A 127 10.57 -7.38 -13.21
C LEU A 127 9.30 -7.73 -12.41
N PHE A 128 8.14 -7.67 -13.05
CA PHE A 128 6.82 -7.80 -12.41
C PHE A 128 6.47 -9.22 -11.95
N ALA A 129 7.25 -10.23 -12.33
CA ALA A 129 7.07 -11.63 -11.94
C ALA A 129 8.40 -12.34 -11.84
N LEU A 130 8.47 -13.42 -11.06
CA LEU A 130 9.58 -14.35 -11.03
C LEU A 130 9.25 -15.60 -11.88
N ASP A 131 10.27 -16.21 -12.47
CA ASP A 131 10.15 -17.48 -13.15
C ASP A 131 10.13 -18.65 -12.15
N GLU A 132 10.83 -18.49 -11.00
CA GLU A 132 10.73 -19.40 -9.87
C GLU A 132 9.43 -19.21 -9.06
N PRO A 133 8.87 -20.28 -8.48
CA PRO A 133 7.73 -20.18 -7.57
C PRO A 133 8.06 -19.31 -6.34
N ILE A 134 7.12 -18.44 -5.97
CA ILE A 134 7.21 -17.63 -4.75
C ILE A 134 6.45 -18.37 -3.67
N ASP A 135 7.16 -19.03 -2.78
CA ASP A 135 6.60 -19.76 -1.65
C ASP A 135 7.18 -19.27 -0.31
N ARG A 136 6.64 -19.78 0.80
CA ARG A 136 7.08 -19.41 2.15
C ARG A 136 8.55 -19.75 2.37
N SER A 137 9.07 -20.86 1.82
CA SER A 137 10.47 -21.27 1.95
C SER A 137 11.42 -20.26 1.31
N LEU A 138 11.09 -19.84 0.07
CA LEU A 138 11.87 -18.82 -0.64
C LEU A 138 11.85 -17.47 0.08
N VAL A 139 10.67 -17.00 0.49
CA VAL A 139 10.51 -15.67 1.10
C VAL A 139 11.10 -15.61 2.52
N SER A 140 11.22 -16.75 3.21
CA SER A 140 11.86 -16.83 4.52
C SER A 140 13.39 -16.86 4.47
N ASP A 141 13.98 -17.20 3.32
CA ASP A 141 15.42 -17.24 3.08
C ASP A 141 15.84 -16.04 2.20
N LEU A 142 16.17 -14.93 2.83
CA LEU A 142 16.47 -13.69 2.13
C LEU A 142 17.70 -13.77 1.22
N ASP A 143 18.68 -14.59 1.55
CA ASP A 143 19.88 -14.74 0.71
C ASP A 143 19.56 -15.54 -0.55
N ARG A 144 18.78 -16.62 -0.42
CA ARG A 144 18.26 -17.36 -1.57
C ARG A 144 17.34 -16.49 -2.43
N LEU A 145 16.44 -15.71 -1.79
CA LEU A 145 15.56 -14.78 -2.48
C LEU A 145 16.36 -13.75 -3.28
N ALA A 146 17.41 -13.17 -2.70
CA ALA A 146 18.29 -12.22 -3.39
C ALA A 146 18.93 -12.83 -4.64
N VAL A 147 19.37 -14.10 -4.59
CA VAL A 147 19.92 -14.80 -5.75
C VAL A 147 18.87 -14.96 -6.85
N VAL A 148 17.63 -15.35 -6.48
CA VAL A 148 16.52 -15.51 -7.45
C VAL A 148 16.18 -14.16 -8.09
N LEU A 149 16.05 -13.12 -7.32
CA LEU A 149 15.77 -11.75 -7.79
C LEU A 149 16.87 -11.23 -8.74
N ALA A 150 18.14 -11.45 -8.38
CA ALA A 150 19.27 -11.05 -9.20
C ALA A 150 19.32 -11.79 -10.54
N ARG A 151 18.92 -13.06 -10.59
CA ARG A 151 18.89 -13.87 -11.82
C ARG A 151 17.70 -13.58 -12.72
N GLN A 152 16.61 -13.01 -12.18
CA GLN A 152 15.41 -12.76 -12.96
C GLN A 152 15.67 -11.84 -14.15
N ARG A 153 15.26 -12.29 -15.34
CA ARG A 153 15.36 -11.50 -16.57
C ARG A 153 14.19 -10.51 -16.66
N PRO A 154 14.44 -9.25 -17.06
CA PRO A 154 13.36 -8.31 -17.43
C PRO A 154 12.51 -8.86 -18.59
N ALA A 155 11.20 -8.64 -18.53
CA ALA A 155 10.27 -9.05 -19.59
C ALA A 155 10.40 -8.23 -20.89
N TRP A 156 11.06 -7.09 -20.83
CA TRP A 156 11.41 -6.18 -21.93
C TRP A 156 12.55 -5.26 -21.48
N GLU A 157 13.05 -4.44 -22.42
CA GLU A 157 14.06 -3.43 -22.16
C GLU A 157 13.59 -2.46 -21.06
N PRO A 158 14.32 -2.34 -19.93
CA PRO A 158 13.98 -1.44 -18.83
C PRO A 158 13.82 0.01 -19.30
N GLY A 159 12.89 0.75 -18.66
CA GLY A 159 12.58 2.14 -19.02
C GLY A 159 11.70 2.31 -20.26
N THR A 160 11.39 1.23 -21.02
CA THR A 160 10.55 1.36 -22.22
C THR A 160 9.05 1.27 -21.92
N ARG A 161 8.65 0.47 -20.92
CA ARG A 161 7.26 0.23 -20.51
C ARG A 161 7.19 0.13 -18.99
N GLN A 162 5.98 0.20 -18.45
CA GLN A 162 5.72 -0.16 -17.07
C GLN A 162 4.76 -1.34 -16.94
N ALA A 163 4.92 -2.09 -15.88
CA ALA A 163 3.99 -3.11 -15.43
C ALA A 163 4.00 -3.19 -13.93
N TYR A 164 2.85 -3.18 -13.32
CA TYR A 164 2.70 -3.25 -11.88
C TYR A 164 3.40 -4.49 -11.30
N HIS A 165 4.46 -4.28 -10.52
CA HIS A 165 5.18 -5.31 -9.79
C HIS A 165 4.38 -5.62 -8.51
N ALA A 166 3.27 -6.37 -8.67
CA ALA A 166 2.26 -6.51 -7.62
C ALA A 166 2.83 -7.08 -6.31
N ILE A 167 3.72 -8.06 -6.42
CA ILE A 167 4.39 -8.73 -5.29
C ILE A 167 5.89 -8.49 -5.30
N THR A 168 6.53 -8.54 -6.45
CA THR A 168 7.98 -8.54 -6.56
C THR A 168 8.63 -7.22 -6.14
N LEU A 169 7.95 -6.07 -6.27
CA LEU A 169 8.52 -4.77 -5.90
C LEU A 169 9.10 -4.78 -4.49
N GLY A 170 8.30 -5.18 -3.51
CA GLY A 170 8.73 -5.15 -2.10
C GLY A 170 9.91 -6.09 -1.81
N PHE A 171 10.06 -7.19 -2.56
CA PHE A 171 11.23 -8.04 -2.41
C PHE A 171 12.50 -7.35 -2.93
N TYR A 172 12.42 -6.64 -4.06
CA TYR A 172 13.52 -5.83 -4.57
C TYR A 172 13.84 -4.65 -3.63
N GLU A 173 12.81 -3.96 -3.12
CA GLU A 173 12.96 -2.89 -2.12
C GLU A 173 13.61 -3.41 -0.84
N GLY A 174 13.18 -4.58 -0.37
CA GLY A 174 13.71 -5.22 0.84
C GLY A 174 15.19 -5.58 0.71
N GLU A 175 15.59 -6.17 -0.42
CA GLU A 175 17.00 -6.51 -0.65
C GLU A 175 17.86 -5.25 -0.83
N LEU A 176 17.36 -4.25 -1.57
CA LEU A 176 18.06 -2.99 -1.73
C LEU A 176 18.28 -2.31 -0.36
N LEU A 177 17.23 -2.22 0.47
CA LEU A 177 17.35 -1.64 1.81
C LEU A 177 18.32 -2.43 2.69
N ARG A 178 18.26 -3.77 2.69
CA ARG A 178 19.17 -4.63 3.46
C ARG A 178 20.64 -4.39 3.13
N ARG A 179 20.94 -4.04 1.88
CA ARG A 179 22.31 -3.75 1.43
C ARG A 179 22.81 -2.37 1.81
N ILE A 180 21.93 -1.38 1.81
CA ILE A 180 22.31 0.03 2.10
C ILE A 180 22.18 0.37 3.59
N ASP A 181 21.38 -0.36 4.36
CA ASP A 181 21.27 -0.17 5.80
C ASP A 181 22.54 -0.67 6.50
N PRO A 182 23.29 0.18 7.23
CA PRO A 182 24.49 -0.24 7.96
C PRO A 182 24.27 -1.38 8.97
N ARG A 183 23.00 -1.59 9.39
CA ARG A 183 22.61 -2.68 10.30
C ARG A 183 22.05 -3.90 9.56
N HIS A 184 21.96 -3.87 8.24
CA HIS A 184 21.45 -4.95 7.39
C HIS A 184 20.08 -5.49 7.82
N ARG A 185 19.20 -4.60 8.33
CA ARG A 185 17.84 -4.96 8.76
C ARG A 185 16.98 -5.35 7.57
N THR A 186 15.99 -6.21 7.81
CA THR A 186 14.93 -6.42 6.85
C THR A 186 14.08 -5.16 6.71
N LEU A 187 13.32 -5.04 5.62
CA LEU A 187 12.48 -3.87 5.38
C LEU A 187 11.45 -3.69 6.49
N GLY A 188 10.83 -4.79 6.95
CA GLY A 188 9.87 -4.73 8.06
C GLY A 188 10.49 -4.35 9.39
N GLN A 189 11.73 -4.81 9.69
CA GLN A 189 12.48 -4.38 10.89
C GLN A 189 12.80 -2.89 10.83
N PHE A 190 13.34 -2.42 9.69
CA PHE A 190 13.65 -1.01 9.50
C PHE A 190 12.39 -0.14 9.64
N PHE A 191 11.31 -0.51 8.96
CA PHE A 191 10.03 0.20 9.05
C PHE A 191 9.53 0.30 10.50
N GLN A 192 9.57 -0.82 11.23
CA GLN A 192 9.10 -0.86 12.62
C GLN A 192 9.95 0.03 13.53
N GLU A 193 11.28 -0.04 13.41
CA GLU A 193 12.19 0.69 14.30
C GLU A 193 12.28 2.19 13.97
N GLU A 194 12.29 2.54 12.67
CA GLU A 194 12.60 3.91 12.24
C GLU A 194 11.36 4.74 11.91
N ILE A 195 10.20 4.10 11.69
CA ILE A 195 8.98 4.80 11.28
C ILE A 195 7.83 4.49 12.24
N ALA A 196 7.43 3.23 12.38
CA ALA A 196 6.22 2.90 13.12
C ALA A 196 6.39 3.17 14.63
N THR A 197 7.42 2.64 15.27
CA THR A 197 7.62 2.80 16.73
C THR A 197 7.74 4.27 17.16
N PRO A 198 8.45 5.15 16.44
CA PRO A 198 8.50 6.57 16.79
C PRO A 198 7.18 7.32 16.65
N LEU A 199 6.28 6.88 15.74
CA LEU A 199 5.05 7.61 15.40
C LEU A 199 3.79 7.00 16.01
N ASP A 200 3.50 5.77 15.63
CA ASP A 200 2.40 4.93 16.14
C ASP A 200 2.74 3.47 15.79
N PRO A 201 2.99 2.59 16.78
CA PRO A 201 3.51 1.25 16.53
C PRO A 201 2.51 0.25 15.94
N ASP A 202 1.23 0.60 15.82
CA ASP A 202 0.17 -0.34 15.41
C ASP A 202 0.03 -0.48 13.88
N VAL A 203 1.17 -0.56 13.21
CA VAL A 203 1.28 -0.94 11.79
C VAL A 203 2.56 -1.75 11.58
N TYR A 204 2.43 -2.90 10.88
CA TYR A 204 3.51 -3.89 10.73
C TYR A 204 3.59 -4.36 9.28
N ILE A 205 4.75 -4.26 8.64
CA ILE A 205 5.05 -4.97 7.38
C ILE A 205 5.41 -6.43 7.68
N ARG A 206 5.99 -6.67 8.85
CA ARG A 206 6.24 -7.99 9.42
C ARG A 206 5.46 -8.13 10.72
N LEU A 207 4.28 -8.75 10.66
CA LEU A 207 3.41 -8.91 11.81
C LEU A 207 4.04 -9.85 12.86
N PRO A 208 4.30 -9.39 14.09
CA PRO A 208 4.93 -10.22 15.11
C PRO A 208 3.93 -11.16 15.81
N GLU A 209 4.42 -12.27 16.35
CA GLU A 209 3.62 -13.28 17.10
C GLU A 209 2.84 -12.67 18.26
N ARG A 210 3.38 -11.66 18.93
CA ARG A 210 2.76 -11.04 20.10
C ARG A 210 1.43 -10.34 19.85
N VAL A 211 1.10 -10.01 18.60
CA VAL A 211 -0.19 -9.40 18.26
C VAL A 211 -1.28 -10.46 18.27
N PRO A 212 -2.27 -10.39 19.17
CA PRO A 212 -3.30 -11.43 19.27
C PRO A 212 -4.28 -11.35 18.09
N ASN A 213 -4.83 -12.50 17.70
CA ASN A 213 -5.86 -12.57 16.64
C ASN A 213 -7.12 -11.74 16.98
N SER A 214 -7.39 -11.51 18.27
CA SER A 214 -8.51 -10.68 18.73
C SER A 214 -8.43 -9.21 18.29
N ARG A 215 -7.27 -8.73 17.90
CA ARG A 215 -7.08 -7.39 17.32
C ARG A 215 -7.16 -7.38 15.79
N LEU A 216 -7.36 -8.51 15.13
CA LEU A 216 -7.30 -8.62 13.68
C LEU A 216 -8.71 -8.74 13.09
N ALA A 217 -8.99 -7.90 12.08
CA ALA A 217 -10.21 -8.01 11.31
C ALA A 217 -10.08 -9.06 10.22
N LEU A 218 -11.11 -9.88 10.06
CA LEU A 218 -11.21 -10.85 8.96
C LEU A 218 -11.81 -10.20 7.73
N ILE A 219 -11.07 -10.24 6.61
CA ILE A 219 -11.53 -9.66 5.35
C ILE A 219 -12.62 -10.55 4.75
N ALA A 220 -13.81 -9.99 4.62
CA ALA A 220 -14.93 -10.60 3.92
C ALA A 220 -14.76 -10.39 2.40
N ARG A 221 -14.66 -11.48 1.67
CA ARG A 221 -14.56 -11.46 0.19
C ARG A 221 -15.93 -11.20 -0.43
N PRO A 222 -16.00 -10.44 -1.54
CA PRO A 222 -17.24 -10.25 -2.30
C PRO A 222 -17.70 -11.57 -2.93
N ARG A 223 -18.96 -11.63 -3.35
CA ARG A 223 -19.46 -12.78 -4.10
C ARG A 223 -18.76 -12.85 -5.46
N PRO A 224 -18.52 -14.04 -6.02
CA PRO A 224 -17.86 -14.17 -7.33
C PRO A 224 -18.54 -13.36 -8.45
N LEU A 225 -19.88 -13.24 -8.42
CA LEU A 225 -20.63 -12.46 -9.39
C LEU A 225 -20.35 -10.94 -9.26
N ASP A 226 -20.24 -10.44 -8.03
CA ASP A 226 -19.94 -9.02 -7.77
C ASP A 226 -18.53 -8.68 -8.25
N MET A 227 -17.58 -9.60 -8.10
CA MET A 227 -16.22 -9.45 -8.65
C MET A 227 -16.24 -9.40 -10.18
N LEU A 228 -17.05 -10.26 -10.83
CA LEU A 228 -17.13 -10.32 -12.29
C LEU A 228 -17.71 -9.01 -12.88
N LEU A 229 -18.69 -8.41 -12.21
CA LEU A 229 -19.35 -7.18 -12.64
C LEU A 229 -18.59 -5.90 -12.26
N GLY A 230 -17.79 -5.93 -11.20
CA GLY A 230 -17.09 -4.77 -10.68
C GLY A 230 -15.78 -4.44 -11.41
N PHE A 231 -15.14 -5.42 -12.04
CA PHE A 231 -13.89 -5.21 -12.76
C PHE A 231 -14.11 -4.92 -14.25
N PRO A 232 -13.28 -4.09 -14.90
CA PRO A 232 -13.32 -3.93 -16.36
C PRO A 232 -13.18 -5.27 -17.08
N LEU A 233 -14.00 -5.50 -18.11
CA LEU A 233 -14.05 -6.78 -18.84
C LEU A 233 -12.66 -7.26 -19.30
N ARG A 234 -11.81 -6.34 -19.78
CA ARG A 234 -10.44 -6.66 -20.21
C ARG A 234 -9.60 -7.21 -19.05
N PHE A 235 -9.73 -6.64 -17.86
CA PHE A 235 -9.03 -7.11 -16.66
C PHE A 235 -9.56 -8.50 -16.24
N THR A 236 -10.87 -8.70 -16.27
CA THR A 236 -11.50 -9.99 -15.91
C THR A 236 -11.05 -11.11 -16.85
N VAL A 237 -11.02 -10.86 -18.16
CA VAL A 237 -10.52 -11.85 -19.15
C VAL A 237 -9.04 -12.18 -18.90
N GLU A 238 -8.21 -11.17 -18.64
CA GLU A 238 -6.79 -11.38 -18.30
C GLU A 238 -6.62 -12.16 -16.98
N ALA A 239 -7.43 -11.88 -15.96
CA ALA A 239 -7.39 -12.57 -14.68
C ALA A 239 -7.78 -14.06 -14.76
N MET A 240 -8.55 -14.45 -15.78
CA MET A 240 -8.87 -15.85 -16.06
C MET A 240 -7.75 -16.60 -16.79
N ASN A 241 -6.77 -15.92 -17.35
CA ASN A 241 -5.65 -16.53 -18.05
C ASN A 241 -4.43 -16.71 -17.12
N PRO A 242 -4.05 -17.94 -16.74
CA PRO A 242 -2.94 -18.17 -15.80
C PRO A 242 -1.56 -17.73 -16.35
N ARG A 243 -1.47 -17.48 -17.66
CA ARG A 243 -0.26 -16.99 -18.31
C ARG A 243 -0.24 -15.48 -18.48
N SER A 244 -1.32 -14.78 -18.11
CA SER A 244 -1.39 -13.32 -18.20
C SER A 244 -0.38 -12.64 -17.27
N ARG A 245 -0.02 -11.40 -17.59
CA ARG A 245 0.94 -10.63 -16.80
C ARG A 245 0.43 -10.38 -15.38
N ILE A 246 -0.85 -10.04 -15.23
CA ILE A 246 -1.41 -9.74 -13.90
C ILE A 246 -1.45 -10.99 -13.01
N VAL A 247 -1.86 -12.15 -13.53
CA VAL A 247 -1.86 -13.40 -12.74
C VAL A 247 -0.44 -13.81 -12.35
N ARG A 248 0.53 -13.66 -13.25
CA ARG A 248 1.94 -13.88 -12.92
C ARG A 248 2.47 -12.89 -11.88
N ALA A 249 2.08 -11.62 -11.97
CA ALA A 249 2.50 -10.57 -11.03
C ALA A 249 1.92 -10.77 -9.62
N LEU A 250 0.76 -11.45 -9.50
CA LEU A 250 0.10 -11.72 -8.23
C LEU A 250 0.55 -13.02 -7.55
N ARG A 251 1.44 -13.82 -8.16
CA ARG A 251 1.96 -15.04 -7.52
C ARG A 251 2.68 -14.70 -6.22
N GLY A 252 2.35 -15.42 -5.15
CA GLY A 252 2.85 -15.16 -3.81
C GLY A 252 1.98 -14.20 -2.98
N SER A 253 0.87 -13.66 -3.53
CA SER A 253 -0.04 -12.79 -2.79
C SER A 253 -0.75 -13.52 -1.63
N GLU A 254 -0.91 -14.83 -1.74
CA GLU A 254 -1.47 -15.71 -0.70
C GLU A 254 -0.62 -15.80 0.56
N LEU A 255 0.69 -15.52 0.45
CA LEU A 255 1.64 -15.62 1.56
C LEU A 255 1.35 -14.66 2.72
N ALA A 256 0.59 -13.59 2.48
CA ALA A 256 0.15 -12.68 3.53
C ALA A 256 -0.92 -13.29 4.46
N HIS A 257 -1.57 -14.37 4.02
CA HIS A 257 -2.60 -15.07 4.80
C HIS A 257 -2.01 -16.29 5.51
N ASP A 258 -2.64 -16.66 6.63
CA ASP A 258 -2.32 -17.86 7.40
C ASP A 258 -3.61 -18.43 8.01
N GLU A 259 -3.87 -19.73 7.82
CA GLU A 259 -5.09 -20.36 8.31
C GLU A 259 -5.16 -20.40 9.85
N ALA A 260 -4.01 -20.55 10.52
CA ALA A 260 -3.94 -20.64 11.96
C ALA A 260 -3.98 -19.26 12.66
N HIS A 261 -3.48 -18.21 12.00
CA HIS A 261 -3.24 -16.91 12.61
C HIS A 261 -3.97 -15.74 11.94
N VAL A 262 -4.91 -15.98 11.04
CA VAL A 262 -5.59 -14.97 10.21
C VAL A 262 -4.64 -14.36 9.17
N TYR A 263 -3.48 -13.84 9.59
CA TYR A 263 -2.43 -13.28 8.74
C TYR A 263 -1.07 -13.88 9.09
N ALA A 264 -0.18 -13.96 8.10
CA ALA A 264 1.15 -14.52 8.26
C ALA A 264 1.95 -13.81 9.36
N ARG A 265 2.60 -14.60 10.21
CA ARG A 265 3.47 -14.12 11.31
C ARG A 265 4.93 -14.23 10.91
N ASN A 266 5.72 -13.24 11.34
CA ASN A 266 7.16 -13.21 11.11
C ASN A 266 7.60 -13.45 9.65
N LEU A 267 6.70 -13.19 8.70
CA LEU A 267 6.96 -13.26 7.26
C LEU A 267 6.80 -11.86 6.66
N GLU A 268 7.70 -11.50 5.76
CA GLU A 268 7.62 -10.22 5.06
C GLU A 268 7.16 -10.40 3.62
N VAL A 269 6.02 -9.77 3.29
CA VAL A 269 5.57 -9.57 1.92
C VAL A 269 5.42 -8.06 1.69
N PRO A 270 6.53 -7.32 1.45
CA PRO A 270 6.54 -5.86 1.57
C PRO A 270 5.72 -5.13 0.51
N SER A 271 5.18 -5.86 -0.46
CA SER A 271 4.24 -5.32 -1.46
C SER A 271 2.77 -5.51 -1.10
N GLY A 272 2.42 -6.31 -0.08
CA GLY A 272 1.02 -6.66 0.13
C GLY A 272 0.66 -7.24 1.49
N GLY A 273 1.61 -7.37 2.41
CA GLY A 273 1.44 -8.08 3.68
C GLY A 273 1.33 -7.20 4.93
N ALA A 274 1.28 -5.87 4.80
CA ALA A 274 1.16 -5.03 5.98
C ALA A 274 -0.21 -5.15 6.64
N VAL A 275 -0.18 -5.16 7.98
CA VAL A 275 -1.34 -5.19 8.86
C VAL A 275 -1.26 -3.99 9.79
N GLY A 276 -2.33 -3.20 9.89
CA GLY A 276 -2.30 -2.00 10.73
C GLY A 276 -3.65 -1.35 10.95
N THR A 277 -3.66 -0.35 11.82
CA THR A 277 -4.79 0.55 12.04
C THR A 277 -4.77 1.70 11.03
N ALA A 278 -5.94 2.28 10.72
CA ALA A 278 -6.00 3.51 9.92
C ALA A 278 -5.21 4.64 10.56
N ARG A 279 -5.24 4.74 11.89
CA ARG A 279 -4.54 5.77 12.66
C ARG A 279 -3.03 5.73 12.44
N ALA A 280 -2.41 4.57 12.60
CA ALA A 280 -0.97 4.42 12.44
C ALA A 280 -0.52 4.70 10.99
N ILE A 281 -1.32 4.26 10.01
CA ILE A 281 -1.03 4.52 8.59
C ILE A 281 -1.16 6.02 8.29
N ALA A 282 -2.27 6.66 8.69
CA ALA A 282 -2.47 8.10 8.48
C ALA A 282 -1.39 8.93 9.20
N ARG A 283 -0.97 8.51 10.40
CA ARG A 283 0.10 9.15 11.15
C ARG A 283 1.43 9.12 10.39
N ALA A 284 1.79 7.97 9.83
CA ALA A 284 2.99 7.87 9.01
C ALA A 284 2.91 8.82 7.80
N TYR A 285 1.83 8.80 7.03
CA TYR A 285 1.65 9.71 5.90
C TYR A 285 1.62 11.18 6.30
N SER A 286 1.10 11.51 7.49
CA SER A 286 1.04 12.90 7.95
C SER A 286 2.41 13.55 8.13
N VAL A 287 3.41 12.79 8.56
CA VAL A 287 4.79 13.27 8.66
C VAL A 287 5.35 13.63 7.29
N PHE A 288 5.08 12.81 6.28
CA PHE A 288 5.49 13.07 4.90
C PHE A 288 4.74 14.27 4.27
N ALA A 289 3.53 14.56 4.72
CA ALA A 289 2.76 15.74 4.29
C ALA A 289 3.13 17.02 5.03
N SER A 290 3.80 16.92 6.21
CA SER A 290 4.04 18.04 7.12
C SER A 290 5.52 18.36 7.35
N GLY A 291 6.36 18.13 6.33
CA GLY A 291 7.78 18.54 6.36
C GLY A 291 8.76 17.50 6.91
N GLY A 292 8.29 16.35 7.40
CA GLY A 292 9.14 15.18 7.67
C GLY A 292 10.07 15.26 8.90
N TYR A 293 9.96 16.29 9.72
CA TYR A 293 10.91 16.57 10.82
C TYR A 293 11.05 15.43 11.82
N GLU A 294 9.96 14.77 12.17
CA GLU A 294 9.93 13.70 13.17
C GLU A 294 10.73 12.46 12.73
N LEU A 295 10.87 12.25 11.43
CA LEU A 295 11.66 11.16 10.84
C LEU A 295 12.99 11.63 10.25
N GLY A 296 13.35 12.90 10.42
CA GLY A 296 14.58 13.48 9.87
C GLY A 296 14.60 13.49 8.35
N LEU A 297 13.44 13.64 7.69
CA LEU A 297 13.36 13.69 6.24
C LEU A 297 13.91 15.03 5.73
N ARG A 298 14.75 14.97 4.70
CA ARG A 298 15.27 16.17 4.05
C ARG A 298 14.24 16.75 3.09
N PRO A 299 14.16 18.11 2.95
CA PRO A 299 13.28 18.77 2.00
C PRO A 299 13.44 18.24 0.56
N GLU A 300 14.67 17.92 0.14
CA GLU A 300 14.95 17.38 -1.18
C GLU A 300 14.23 16.05 -1.41
N THR A 301 14.21 15.18 -0.41
CA THR A 301 13.48 13.90 -0.47
C THR A 301 11.98 14.15 -0.65
N LEU A 302 11.41 15.02 0.17
CA LEU A 302 9.97 15.34 0.11
C LEU A 302 9.57 15.96 -1.22
N ASN A 303 10.40 16.85 -1.76
CA ASN A 303 10.19 17.45 -3.08
C ASN A 303 10.23 16.41 -4.21
N LEU A 304 11.12 15.41 -4.13
CA LEU A 304 11.16 14.31 -5.10
C LEU A 304 9.91 13.44 -5.03
N LEU A 305 9.35 13.18 -3.82
CA LEU A 305 8.11 12.42 -3.65
C LEU A 305 6.90 13.19 -4.19
N ALA A 306 6.85 14.51 -3.96
CA ALA A 306 5.78 15.38 -4.46
C ALA A 306 5.85 15.59 -5.98
N ALA A 307 7.04 15.51 -6.57
CA ALA A 307 7.27 15.74 -7.99
C ALA A 307 6.41 14.81 -8.89
N PRO A 308 6.05 15.27 -10.10
CA PRO A 308 5.33 14.45 -11.07
C PRO A 308 6.07 13.15 -11.41
N ALA A 309 5.32 12.09 -11.69
CA ALA A 309 5.90 10.84 -12.16
C ALA A 309 6.58 11.02 -13.54
N VAL A 310 7.70 10.33 -13.73
CA VAL A 310 8.41 10.30 -15.02
C VAL A 310 7.90 9.10 -15.83
N PRO A 311 7.37 9.33 -17.05
CA PRO A 311 6.86 8.23 -17.87
C PRO A 311 8.01 7.39 -18.44
N PRO A 312 7.82 6.07 -18.63
CA PRO A 312 8.70 5.29 -19.51
C PRO A 312 8.52 5.72 -20.97
N ALA A 313 9.38 5.24 -21.86
CA ALA A 313 9.39 5.67 -23.26
C ALA A 313 8.05 5.53 -24.01
N ARG A 314 7.21 4.56 -23.61
CA ARG A 314 5.88 4.32 -24.20
C ARG A 314 4.72 4.94 -23.41
N GLY A 315 5.00 5.86 -22.48
CA GLY A 315 3.98 6.52 -21.65
C GLY A 315 3.48 5.65 -20.50
N PHE A 316 2.46 6.14 -19.79
CA PHE A 316 1.96 5.60 -18.52
C PHE A 316 1.03 4.38 -18.64
N TYR A 317 0.93 3.74 -19.79
CA TYR A 317 0.11 2.54 -19.92
C TYR A 317 0.75 1.37 -19.15
N ASP A 318 0.02 0.81 -18.20
CA ASP A 318 0.47 -0.33 -17.39
C ASP A 318 0.06 -1.66 -18.02
N GLU A 319 1.06 -2.52 -18.27
CA GLU A 319 0.88 -3.80 -18.94
C GLU A 319 0.20 -4.89 -18.07
N CYS A 320 0.14 -4.71 -16.74
CA CYS A 320 -0.60 -5.58 -15.83
C CYS A 320 -2.02 -5.06 -15.58
N LEU A 321 -2.16 -3.77 -15.22
CA LEU A 321 -3.43 -3.16 -14.84
C LEU A 321 -4.29 -2.76 -16.04
N LYS A 322 -3.71 -2.74 -17.25
CA LYS A 322 -4.40 -2.45 -18.52
C LYS A 322 -5.02 -1.04 -18.57
N GLY A 323 -4.38 -0.10 -17.91
CA GLY A 323 -4.82 1.29 -17.84
C GLY A 323 -3.64 2.24 -17.65
N SER A 324 -3.92 3.55 -17.69
CA SER A 324 -2.91 4.57 -17.40
C SER A 324 -2.75 4.73 -15.88
N VAL A 325 -1.55 4.53 -15.36
CA VAL A 325 -1.23 4.67 -13.94
C VAL A 325 0.09 5.42 -13.80
N ARG A 326 0.20 6.28 -12.81
CA ARG A 326 1.41 7.04 -12.52
C ARG A 326 2.09 6.51 -11.27
N PHE A 327 3.23 5.86 -11.43
CA PHE A 327 4.07 5.41 -10.31
C PHE A 327 5.32 6.27 -10.22
N SER A 328 5.76 6.57 -9.00
CA SER A 328 6.99 7.30 -8.70
C SER A 328 7.53 6.89 -7.34
N LEU A 329 8.80 6.49 -7.29
CA LEU A 329 9.56 6.24 -6.07
C LEU A 329 8.85 5.28 -5.07
N GLY A 330 8.18 4.23 -5.61
CA GLY A 330 7.45 3.22 -4.84
C GLY A 330 5.99 3.58 -4.52
N PHE A 331 5.57 4.82 -4.81
CA PHE A 331 4.21 5.29 -4.61
C PHE A 331 3.43 5.38 -5.92
N MET A 332 2.12 5.30 -5.81
CA MET A 332 1.21 5.79 -6.83
C MET A 332 1.04 7.31 -6.66
N LYS A 333 0.98 8.04 -7.78
CA LYS A 333 0.68 9.47 -7.83
C LYS A 333 -0.79 9.69 -8.18
N SER A 334 -1.40 10.71 -7.58
CA SER A 334 -2.72 11.18 -8.01
C SER A 334 -2.73 11.47 -9.52
N SER A 335 -3.76 11.05 -10.21
CA SER A 335 -3.89 11.20 -11.66
C SER A 335 -5.35 11.22 -12.08
N PRO A 336 -5.70 11.66 -13.30
CA PRO A 336 -7.09 11.66 -13.75
C PRO A 336 -7.77 10.29 -13.72
N THR A 337 -7.02 9.20 -13.85
CA THR A 337 -7.53 7.82 -13.80
C THR A 337 -7.57 7.23 -12.40
N TRP A 338 -6.78 7.79 -11.47
CA TRP A 338 -6.69 7.40 -10.07
C TRP A 338 -6.62 8.67 -9.18
N PRO A 339 -7.71 9.45 -9.09
CA PRO A 339 -7.68 10.70 -8.34
C PRO A 339 -7.71 10.43 -6.82
N PHE A 340 -6.74 10.98 -6.11
CA PHE A 340 -6.74 11.10 -4.65
C PHE A 340 -5.88 12.30 -4.26
N GLY A 341 -6.46 13.25 -3.54
CA GLY A 341 -5.77 14.48 -3.17
C GLY A 341 -5.38 15.38 -4.35
N SER A 342 -4.42 16.27 -4.11
CA SER A 342 -3.85 17.17 -5.11
C SER A 342 -2.93 16.43 -6.11
N PRO A 343 -2.46 17.09 -7.18
CA PRO A 343 -1.45 16.53 -8.10
C PRO A 343 -0.13 16.12 -7.42
N ASP A 344 0.22 16.76 -6.29
CA ASP A 344 1.45 16.49 -5.54
C ASP A 344 1.31 15.25 -4.64
N SER A 345 0.08 14.75 -4.46
CA SER A 345 -0.21 13.60 -3.59
C SER A 345 0.50 12.34 -4.06
N PHE A 346 0.93 11.55 -3.07
CA PHE A 346 1.51 10.23 -3.26
C PHE A 346 1.04 9.27 -2.16
N GLY A 347 0.80 8.03 -2.55
CA GLY A 347 0.25 7.03 -1.65
C GLY A 347 0.18 5.65 -2.27
N ALA A 348 -0.59 4.76 -1.67
CA ALA A 348 -0.79 3.43 -2.21
C ALA A 348 -2.20 2.91 -1.91
N PRO A 349 -3.00 2.58 -2.93
CA PRO A 349 -4.26 1.88 -2.76
C PRO A 349 -4.02 0.38 -2.54
N GLY A 350 -4.83 -0.23 -1.68
CA GLY A 350 -4.89 -1.66 -1.46
C GLY A 350 -6.09 -2.31 -2.14
N SER A 351 -5.95 -3.58 -2.51
CA SER A 351 -7.08 -4.36 -3.03
C SER A 351 -8.24 -4.35 -2.03
N GLY A 352 -9.44 -4.07 -2.51
CA GLY A 352 -10.64 -4.06 -1.69
C GLY A 352 -11.00 -2.73 -1.05
N GLY A 353 -10.24 -1.65 -1.33
CA GLY A 353 -10.66 -0.28 -0.99
C GLY A 353 -9.80 0.43 0.06
N SER A 354 -8.89 -0.26 0.76
CA SER A 354 -7.96 0.42 1.67
C SER A 354 -7.06 1.40 0.89
N LEU A 355 -6.80 2.56 1.48
CA LEU A 355 -5.94 3.60 0.89
C LEU A 355 -5.17 4.31 1.99
N GLY A 356 -3.90 4.59 1.75
CA GLY A 356 -3.11 5.56 2.53
C GLY A 356 -2.40 6.52 1.58
N PHE A 357 -2.39 7.83 1.90
CA PHE A 357 -1.67 8.83 1.12
C PHE A 357 -1.27 10.07 1.93
N ALA A 358 -0.26 10.76 1.43
CA ALA A 358 0.14 12.10 1.81
C ALA A 358 -0.24 13.09 0.71
N ASP A 359 -0.78 14.23 1.09
CA ASP A 359 -0.99 15.40 0.22
C ASP A 359 -0.24 16.60 0.81
N PRO A 360 1.02 16.84 0.39
CA PRO A 360 1.82 17.94 0.92
C PRO A 360 1.24 19.32 0.62
N ALA A 361 0.57 19.49 -0.52
CA ALA A 361 -0.02 20.77 -0.91
C ALA A 361 -1.16 21.20 0.02
N MET A 362 -1.90 20.21 0.56
CA MET A 362 -3.02 20.44 1.49
C MET A 362 -2.66 20.13 2.95
N GLY A 363 -1.45 19.61 3.20
CA GLY A 363 -1.02 19.21 4.54
C GLY A 363 -1.81 18.01 5.10
N VAL A 364 -2.21 17.06 4.24
CA VAL A 364 -3.07 15.92 4.62
C VAL A 364 -2.28 14.62 4.68
N GLY A 365 -2.39 13.93 5.81
CA GLY A 365 -2.09 12.50 5.94
C GLY A 365 -3.40 11.74 6.13
N TYR A 366 -3.69 10.79 5.27
CA TYR A 366 -4.97 10.08 5.21
C TYR A 366 -4.78 8.58 5.23
N ALA A 367 -5.69 7.87 5.88
CA ALA A 367 -5.87 6.44 5.70
C ALA A 367 -7.33 6.02 5.90
N TYR A 368 -7.76 5.10 5.05
CA TYR A 368 -8.99 4.34 5.19
C TYR A 368 -8.67 2.85 5.07
N VAL A 369 -9.24 2.04 5.97
CA VAL A 369 -9.09 0.59 5.98
C VAL A 369 -10.45 -0.07 6.22
N THR A 370 -10.65 -1.27 5.65
CA THR A 370 -11.95 -1.96 5.64
C THR A 370 -11.78 -3.47 5.80
N SER A 371 -12.76 -4.13 6.44
CA SER A 371 -12.89 -5.59 6.44
C SER A 371 -13.78 -6.13 5.32
N GLN A 372 -14.48 -5.26 4.57
CA GLN A 372 -15.25 -5.67 3.40
C GLN A 372 -14.47 -5.38 2.11
N MET A 373 -13.99 -6.42 1.45
CA MET A 373 -13.32 -6.25 0.17
C MET A 373 -14.28 -5.70 -0.88
N GLY A 374 -13.95 -4.55 -1.47
CA GLY A 374 -14.66 -3.95 -2.60
C GLY A 374 -14.35 -4.65 -3.92
N THR A 375 -15.10 -4.31 -4.95
CA THR A 375 -15.03 -4.94 -6.29
C THR A 375 -14.51 -4.01 -7.38
N THR A 376 -14.07 -2.82 -7.03
CA THR A 376 -13.53 -1.86 -8.00
C THR A 376 -12.02 -1.95 -8.09
N LEU A 377 -11.47 -1.80 -9.29
CA LEU A 377 -10.03 -1.72 -9.50
C LEU A 377 -9.49 -0.35 -9.07
N THR A 378 -10.29 0.70 -9.28
CA THR A 378 -9.96 2.10 -8.99
C THR A 378 -11.11 2.75 -8.24
N GLY A 379 -10.80 3.59 -7.25
CA GLY A 379 -11.79 4.45 -6.60
C GLY A 379 -12.93 3.66 -5.94
N ASP A 380 -12.64 2.97 -4.84
CA ASP A 380 -13.71 2.36 -4.05
C ASP A 380 -14.70 3.45 -3.60
N PRO A 381 -16.02 3.29 -3.84
CA PRO A 381 -17.00 4.35 -3.56
C PRO A 381 -17.04 4.78 -2.09
N ARG A 382 -16.66 3.90 -1.15
CA ARG A 382 -16.58 4.21 0.29
C ARG A 382 -15.45 5.19 0.57
N ASP A 383 -14.26 4.92 0.02
CA ASP A 383 -13.10 5.79 0.14
C ASP A 383 -13.28 7.11 -0.63
N VAL A 384 -13.87 7.05 -1.83
CA VAL A 384 -14.17 8.25 -2.63
C VAL A 384 -15.05 9.21 -1.85
N ALA A 385 -16.15 8.74 -1.24
CA ALA A 385 -17.08 9.57 -0.46
C ALA A 385 -16.37 10.24 0.74
N LEU A 386 -15.47 9.52 1.43
CA LEU A 386 -14.71 10.08 2.55
C LEU A 386 -13.76 11.20 2.10
N ARG A 387 -13.07 11.00 0.97
CA ARG A 387 -12.14 12.00 0.42
C ARG A 387 -12.88 13.22 -0.12
N GLU A 388 -14.01 13.03 -0.81
CA GLU A 388 -14.86 14.14 -1.29
C GLU A 388 -15.35 14.97 -0.10
N ALA A 389 -15.84 14.33 0.97
CA ALA A 389 -16.24 15.03 2.20
C ALA A 389 -15.07 15.80 2.83
N LEU A 390 -13.87 15.16 2.94
CA LEU A 390 -12.67 15.80 3.47
C LEU A 390 -12.29 17.06 2.67
N TYR A 391 -12.14 16.92 1.35
CA TYR A 391 -11.69 18.03 0.49
C TYR A 391 -12.76 19.13 0.35
N SER A 392 -14.05 18.83 0.55
CA SER A 392 -15.08 19.85 0.64
C SER A 392 -14.92 20.78 1.86
N VAL A 393 -14.28 20.29 2.92
CA VAL A 393 -14.00 21.03 4.15
C VAL A 393 -12.71 21.84 4.04
N ILE A 394 -11.61 21.19 3.63
CA ILE A 394 -10.28 21.82 3.66
C ILE A 394 -9.98 22.67 2.41
N GLY A 395 -10.72 22.50 1.33
CA GLY A 395 -10.61 23.28 0.08
C GLY A 395 -11.37 24.60 0.09
N ARG A 396 -11.97 24.96 1.24
CA ARG A 396 -12.72 26.21 1.43
C ARG A 396 -11.76 27.30 2.04
#